data_95e3dc752fd386c3103e8540b9d34881
#
_entry.id   95e3dc752fd386c3103e8540b9d34881
#
_cell.length_a   1.000
_cell.length_b   1.000
_cell.length_c   1.000
_cell.angle_alpha   90.00
_cell.angle_beta   90.00
_cell.angle_gamma   90.00
#
_symmetry.space_group_name_H-M   'P 1'
#
loop_
_entity.id
_entity.type
_entity.pdbx_description
1 polymer ?
#
loop_
_entity_poly.entity_id
_entity_poly.type
_entity_poly.pdbx_seq_one_letter_code
_entity_poly.pdbx_strand_id
1 'polypeptide(L)'
;MSDFAKKNILEWIYCIVIAIILALLIKFFIGTPTVVKQHSMYPTYKPNDRLILNRMARAKMPKRGEVLTFEAPSKSVYGPGEYDLNNPVAKYQNQPNNFFKKFLYYVLEVGKTSYIKRVIAIEGDKVEIKNGHVYINGELLHEKYLQDGVNTEPTGVFNNFVVPKGCVFLMGDNRSGSMDCRSFGCIPVEKIESKVVFRFWPLNKIGPTQKEN
;
A
#
# COMPACT_ATOMS: atom_id res chain seq x y z
N MET A 1 23.12 46.41 7.18
CA MET A 1 23.61 45.04 6.98
C MET A 1 24.67 45.12 5.88
N SER A 2 25.90 44.72 6.13
CA SER A 2 26.97 44.82 5.13
C SER A 2 26.66 43.92 3.91
N ASP A 3 27.14 44.30 2.73
CA ASP A 3 26.95 43.52 1.50
C ASP A 3 27.51 42.10 1.62
N PHE A 4 28.54 41.92 2.40
CA PHE A 4 29.14 40.63 2.77
C PHE A 4 28.15 39.77 3.56
N ALA A 5 27.42 40.33 4.54
CA ALA A 5 26.42 39.60 5.32
C ALA A 5 25.21 39.19 4.45
N LYS A 6 24.77 40.01 3.51
CA LYS A 6 23.69 39.71 2.55
C LYS A 6 24.10 38.56 1.62
N LYS A 7 25.30 38.54 1.11
CA LYS A 7 25.81 37.50 0.23
C LYS A 7 25.85 36.14 0.94
N ASN A 8 26.39 36.11 2.17
CA ASN A 8 26.44 34.87 2.95
C ASN A 8 25.02 34.33 3.27
N ILE A 9 24.08 35.20 3.63
CA ILE A 9 22.69 34.79 3.87
C ILE A 9 22.07 34.22 2.60
N LEU A 10 22.30 34.81 1.44
CA LEU A 10 21.79 34.32 0.17
C LEU A 10 22.36 32.94 -0.17
N GLU A 11 23.66 32.71 0.02
CA GLU A 11 24.31 31.42 -0.17
C GLU A 11 23.67 30.33 0.73
N TRP A 12 23.44 30.62 2.01
CA TRP A 12 22.74 29.71 2.92
C TRP A 12 21.30 29.38 2.45
N ILE A 13 20.57 30.38 1.97
CA ILE A 13 19.22 30.18 1.44
C ILE A 13 19.26 29.23 0.24
N TYR A 14 20.18 29.42 -0.70
CA TYR A 14 20.35 28.53 -1.85
C TYR A 14 20.66 27.09 -1.42
N CYS A 15 21.60 26.89 -0.48
CA CYS A 15 21.93 25.57 0.03
C CYS A 15 20.71 24.87 0.66
N ILE A 16 19.94 25.59 1.46
CA ILE A 16 18.73 25.06 2.10
C ILE A 16 17.67 24.68 1.05
N VAL A 17 17.43 25.56 0.08
CA VAL A 17 16.45 25.30 -1.00
C VAL A 17 16.84 24.06 -1.81
N ILE A 18 18.10 23.95 -2.20
CA ILE A 18 18.61 22.77 -2.93
C ILE A 18 18.46 21.51 -2.09
N ALA A 19 18.81 21.55 -0.79
CA ALA A 19 18.67 20.41 0.10
C ALA A 19 17.22 19.95 0.24
N ILE A 20 16.28 20.89 0.36
CA ILE A 20 14.83 20.58 0.40
C ILE A 20 14.38 19.93 -0.91
N ILE A 21 14.76 20.49 -2.06
CA ILE A 21 14.40 19.93 -3.37
C ILE A 21 14.94 18.50 -3.51
N LEU A 22 16.21 18.27 -3.17
CA LEU A 22 16.81 16.93 -3.23
C LEU A 22 16.12 15.95 -2.28
N ALA A 23 15.82 16.38 -1.05
CA ALA A 23 15.09 15.54 -0.10
C ALA A 23 13.69 15.14 -0.60
N LEU A 24 12.96 16.07 -1.22
CA LEU A 24 11.66 15.81 -1.84
C LEU A 24 11.76 14.86 -3.05
N LEU A 25 12.79 15.02 -3.88
CA LEU A 25 13.04 14.13 -5.01
C LEU A 25 13.36 12.70 -4.53
N ILE A 26 14.24 12.55 -3.55
CA ILE A 26 14.55 11.26 -2.94
C ILE A 26 13.29 10.62 -2.36
N LYS A 27 12.53 11.38 -1.55
CA LYS A 27 11.27 10.92 -0.97
C LYS A 27 10.27 10.46 -2.05
N PHE A 28 10.12 11.24 -3.11
CA PHE A 28 9.11 10.97 -4.13
C PHE A 28 9.48 9.84 -5.08
N PHE A 29 10.75 9.74 -5.49
CA PHE A 29 11.19 8.79 -6.52
C PHE A 29 11.81 7.52 -5.95
N ILE A 30 12.60 7.60 -4.88
CA ILE A 30 13.43 6.48 -4.43
C ILE A 30 12.73 5.71 -3.31
N GLY A 31 12.50 6.34 -2.17
CA GLY A 31 11.90 5.64 -1.04
C GLY A 31 11.75 6.50 0.20
N THR A 32 10.98 5.97 1.15
CA THR A 32 10.61 6.68 2.37
C THR A 32 10.61 5.72 3.55
N PRO A 33 11.20 6.09 4.69
CA PRO A 33 10.95 5.38 5.94
C PRO A 33 9.51 5.63 6.39
N THR A 34 8.86 4.60 6.90
CA THR A 34 7.50 4.68 7.45
C THR A 34 7.36 3.91 8.75
N VAL A 35 6.30 4.21 9.49
CA VAL A 35 5.96 3.51 10.73
C VAL A 35 4.61 2.83 10.55
N VAL A 36 4.53 1.55 10.89
CA VAL A 36 3.28 0.79 10.90
C VAL A 36 2.40 1.32 12.04
N LYS A 37 1.18 1.75 11.72
CA LYS A 37 0.24 2.32 12.70
C LYS A 37 -0.81 1.33 13.18
N GLN A 38 -1.19 0.37 12.36
CA GLN A 38 -2.33 -0.52 12.58
C GLN A 38 -1.91 -1.99 12.68
N HIS A 39 -2.81 -2.82 13.20
CA HIS A 39 -2.61 -4.25 13.38
C HIS A 39 -2.94 -5.12 12.16
N SER A 40 -3.37 -4.53 11.04
CA SER A 40 -3.90 -5.29 9.89
C SER A 40 -2.90 -6.23 9.20
N MET A 41 -1.59 -6.05 9.46
CA MET A 41 -0.51 -6.91 8.95
C MET A 41 0.11 -7.80 10.03
N TYR A 42 -0.53 -7.95 11.19
CA TYR A 42 -0.09 -8.89 12.21
C TYR A 42 -0.28 -10.34 11.73
N PRO A 43 0.66 -11.27 11.96
CA PRO A 43 1.88 -11.16 12.77
C PRO A 43 3.11 -10.61 12.04
N THR A 44 3.06 -10.45 10.72
CA THR A 44 4.19 -10.03 9.88
C THR A 44 4.76 -8.68 10.32
N TYR A 45 3.88 -7.69 10.48
CA TYR A 45 4.24 -6.37 10.99
C TYR A 45 3.35 -6.00 12.17
N LYS A 46 3.97 -5.40 13.19
CA LYS A 46 3.30 -4.87 14.39
C LYS A 46 3.26 -3.35 14.36
N PRO A 47 2.33 -2.71 15.07
CA PRO A 47 2.42 -1.27 15.31
C PRO A 47 3.78 -0.86 15.86
N ASN A 48 4.28 0.27 15.39
CA ASN A 48 5.61 0.82 15.65
C ASN A 48 6.78 0.10 14.94
N ASP A 49 6.56 -0.95 14.14
CA ASP A 49 7.58 -1.43 13.22
C ASP A 49 7.93 -0.31 12.22
N ARG A 50 9.24 -0.11 11.96
CA ARG A 50 9.72 0.89 11.01
C ARG A 50 10.24 0.20 9.76
N LEU A 51 9.71 0.62 8.63
CA LEU A 51 9.92 -0.01 7.34
C LEU A 51 10.53 0.96 6.34
N ILE A 52 11.30 0.44 5.40
CA ILE A 52 11.75 1.15 4.21
C ILE A 52 10.84 0.77 3.05
N LEU A 53 10.31 1.77 2.42
CA LEU A 53 9.43 1.67 1.25
C LEU A 53 10.22 1.98 -0.02
N ASN A 54 10.13 1.15 -1.04
CA ASN A 54 10.68 1.41 -2.38
C ASN A 54 9.57 1.95 -3.28
N ARG A 55 9.66 3.21 -3.65
CA ARG A 55 8.69 3.89 -4.51
C ARG A 55 8.90 3.63 -6.01
N MET A 56 10.09 3.27 -6.42
CA MET A 56 10.35 2.89 -7.82
C MET A 56 9.57 1.64 -8.24
N ALA A 57 9.21 0.79 -7.27
CA ALA A 57 8.45 -0.42 -7.52
C ALA A 57 7.01 -0.16 -8.00
N ARG A 58 6.44 1.04 -7.79
CA ARG A 58 5.09 1.42 -8.24
C ARG A 58 4.90 1.40 -9.76
N ALA A 59 5.98 1.48 -10.51
CA ALA A 59 5.96 1.44 -11.98
C ALA A 59 5.87 0.03 -12.56
N LYS A 60 5.88 -1.01 -11.71
CA LYS A 60 5.89 -2.41 -12.13
C LYS A 60 4.67 -3.13 -11.60
N MET A 61 4.14 -4.09 -12.38
CA MET A 61 3.11 -5.00 -11.91
C MET A 61 3.63 -5.77 -10.69
N PRO A 62 2.92 -5.72 -9.55
CA PRO A 62 3.33 -6.45 -8.36
C PRO A 62 3.25 -7.96 -8.53
N LYS A 63 4.00 -8.69 -7.70
CA LYS A 63 3.94 -10.14 -7.64
C LYS A 63 3.16 -10.60 -6.41
N ARG A 64 2.54 -11.77 -6.47
CA ARG A 64 1.90 -12.40 -5.31
C ARG A 64 2.89 -12.53 -4.15
N GLY A 65 2.43 -12.36 -2.92
CA GLY A 65 3.24 -12.38 -1.70
C GLY A 65 3.92 -11.05 -1.35
N GLU A 66 4.07 -10.11 -2.29
CA GLU A 66 4.66 -8.80 -2.00
C GLU A 66 3.77 -7.97 -1.08
N VAL A 67 4.40 -7.22 -0.16
CA VAL A 67 3.69 -6.27 0.71
C VAL A 67 3.84 -4.87 0.14
N LEU A 68 2.70 -4.22 -0.08
CA LEU A 68 2.60 -2.93 -0.76
C LEU A 68 1.93 -1.89 0.13
N THR A 69 2.23 -0.63 -0.14
CA THR A 69 1.40 0.50 0.28
C THR A 69 0.63 1.05 -0.91
N PHE A 70 -0.60 1.46 -0.67
CA PHE A 70 -1.48 2.01 -1.69
C PHE A 70 -2.41 3.06 -1.10
N GLU A 71 -2.90 3.96 -1.94
CA GLU A 71 -3.88 4.96 -1.59
C GLU A 71 -5.18 4.30 -1.13
N ALA A 72 -5.67 4.68 0.05
CA ALA A 72 -6.91 4.13 0.59
C ALA A 72 -8.10 4.48 -0.31
N PRO A 73 -8.97 3.50 -0.64
CA PRO A 73 -10.21 3.77 -1.38
C PRO A 73 -11.12 4.73 -0.63
N SER A 74 -11.88 5.53 -1.37
CA SER A 74 -12.86 6.46 -0.80
C SER A 74 -14.07 5.75 -0.18
N LYS A 75 -14.32 4.51 -0.59
CA LYS A 75 -15.44 3.71 -0.12
C LYS A 75 -14.96 2.31 0.27
N SER A 76 -15.23 1.92 1.48
CA SER A 76 -14.84 0.62 2.04
C SER A 76 -16.03 -0.25 2.44
N VAL A 77 -17.23 0.31 2.47
CA VAL A 77 -18.47 -0.41 2.77
C VAL A 77 -19.47 -0.14 1.65
N TYR A 78 -20.08 -1.19 1.11
CA TYR A 78 -21.02 -1.13 -0.01
C TYR A 78 -22.41 -1.55 0.45
N GLY A 79 -23.40 -0.77 0.06
CA GLY A 79 -24.81 -1.13 0.16
C GLY A 79 -25.25 -2.06 -0.98
N PRO A 80 -26.49 -2.61 -0.92
CA PRO A 80 -27.05 -3.40 -1.99
C PRO A 80 -27.05 -2.64 -3.33
N GLY A 81 -26.55 -3.28 -4.42
CA GLY A 81 -26.48 -2.67 -5.75
C GLY A 81 -25.36 -1.66 -5.97
N GLU A 82 -24.51 -1.40 -4.99
CA GLU A 82 -23.42 -0.43 -5.10
C GLU A 82 -22.09 -1.04 -5.60
N TYR A 83 -22.00 -2.36 -5.71
CA TYR A 83 -20.82 -3.08 -6.16
C TYR A 83 -21.12 -3.91 -7.41
N ASP A 84 -20.07 -4.16 -8.19
CA ASP A 84 -20.13 -4.98 -9.39
C ASP A 84 -19.10 -6.13 -9.27
N LEU A 85 -19.57 -7.36 -9.17
CA LEU A 85 -18.70 -8.54 -9.11
C LEU A 85 -18.03 -8.86 -10.45
N ASN A 86 -18.58 -8.36 -11.57
CA ASN A 86 -17.96 -8.51 -12.88
C ASN A 86 -16.80 -7.51 -13.07
N ASN A 87 -16.83 -6.39 -12.33
CA ASN A 87 -15.75 -5.40 -12.31
C ASN A 87 -15.50 -4.92 -10.88
N PRO A 88 -14.91 -5.77 -10.01
CA PRO A 88 -14.75 -5.52 -8.58
C PRO A 88 -13.59 -4.54 -8.28
N VAL A 89 -13.63 -3.34 -8.85
CA VAL A 89 -12.59 -2.30 -8.69
C VAL A 89 -12.95 -1.34 -7.56
N ALA A 90 -11.98 -1.02 -6.72
CA ALA A 90 -12.12 -0.06 -5.63
C ALA A 90 -12.44 1.34 -6.14
N LYS A 91 -13.32 2.06 -5.44
CA LYS A 91 -13.78 3.40 -5.83
C LYS A 91 -12.91 4.49 -5.22
N TYR A 92 -12.49 5.44 -6.05
CA TYR A 92 -11.72 6.62 -5.69
C TYR A 92 -12.47 7.89 -6.09
N GLN A 93 -12.91 8.65 -5.09
CA GLN A 93 -13.63 9.91 -5.26
C GLN A 93 -12.76 11.08 -4.79
N ASN A 94 -13.14 12.31 -5.18
CA ASN A 94 -12.49 13.55 -4.69
C ASN A 94 -10.98 13.61 -4.92
N GLN A 95 -10.51 13.09 -6.05
CA GLN A 95 -9.11 13.18 -6.43
C GLN A 95 -8.71 14.64 -6.68
N PRO A 96 -7.49 15.07 -6.31
CA PRO A 96 -7.05 16.44 -6.51
C PRO A 96 -7.05 16.80 -8.00
N ASN A 97 -7.67 17.91 -8.35
CA ASN A 97 -7.91 18.32 -9.75
C ASN A 97 -6.93 19.38 -10.27
N ASN A 98 -6.30 20.19 -9.39
CA ASN A 98 -5.36 21.21 -9.80
C ASN A 98 -3.91 20.88 -9.41
N PHE A 99 -2.93 21.53 -10.05
CA PHE A 99 -1.51 21.29 -9.86
C PHE A 99 -1.08 21.42 -8.38
N PHE A 100 -1.49 22.47 -7.69
CA PHE A 100 -1.09 22.71 -6.30
C PHE A 100 -1.66 21.66 -5.36
N LYS A 101 -2.94 21.29 -5.52
CA LYS A 101 -3.55 20.20 -4.73
C LYS A 101 -2.90 18.85 -5.02
N LYS A 102 -2.55 18.58 -6.30
CA LYS A 102 -1.79 17.37 -6.66
C LYS A 102 -0.42 17.35 -6.01
N PHE A 103 0.30 18.46 -5.98
CA PHE A 103 1.59 18.56 -5.31
C PHE A 103 1.47 18.30 -3.81
N LEU A 104 0.54 18.95 -3.11
CA LEU A 104 0.29 18.72 -1.68
C LEU A 104 -0.08 17.26 -1.39
N TYR A 105 -0.92 16.66 -2.22
CA TYR A 105 -1.46 15.32 -2.01
C TYR A 105 -0.44 14.21 -2.36
N TYR A 106 0.22 14.29 -3.53
CA TYR A 106 1.10 13.23 -4.00
C TYR A 106 2.57 13.38 -3.58
N VAL A 107 3.04 14.60 -3.35
CA VAL A 107 4.44 14.87 -2.96
C VAL A 107 4.57 15.06 -1.46
N LEU A 108 3.75 15.92 -0.88
CA LEU A 108 3.77 16.20 0.56
C LEU A 108 2.88 15.25 1.38
N GLU A 109 1.98 14.48 0.72
CA GLU A 109 1.07 13.51 1.32
C GLU A 109 0.09 14.12 2.35
N VAL A 110 -0.24 15.41 2.15
CA VAL A 110 -1.18 16.14 3.01
C VAL A 110 -2.61 15.64 2.77
N GLY A 111 -3.26 15.16 3.83
CA GLY A 111 -4.62 14.63 3.76
C GLY A 111 -4.76 13.27 3.08
N LYS A 112 -3.64 12.60 2.75
CA LYS A 112 -3.63 11.29 2.13
C LYS A 112 -3.62 10.18 3.17
N THR A 113 -4.49 9.20 3.00
CA THR A 113 -4.47 7.96 3.78
C THR A 113 -3.92 6.83 2.93
N SER A 114 -2.95 6.10 3.45
CA SER A 114 -2.35 4.95 2.79
C SER A 114 -2.53 3.70 3.64
N TYR A 115 -2.83 2.59 2.98
CA TYR A 115 -2.91 1.27 3.60
C TYR A 115 -1.70 0.42 3.23
N ILE A 116 -1.36 -0.52 4.10
CA ILE A 116 -0.34 -1.55 3.87
C ILE A 116 -1.01 -2.91 3.86
N LYS A 117 -0.85 -3.68 2.76
CA LYS A 117 -1.44 -5.01 2.59
C LYS A 117 -0.53 -5.90 1.74
N ARG A 118 -0.83 -7.20 1.74
CA ARG A 118 -0.14 -8.22 0.92
C ARG A 118 -0.89 -8.48 -0.36
N VAL A 119 -0.15 -8.67 -1.46
CA VAL A 119 -0.68 -9.10 -2.76
C VAL A 119 -1.07 -10.58 -2.67
N ILE A 120 -2.35 -10.87 -2.84
CA ILE A 120 -2.91 -12.22 -2.84
C ILE A 120 -3.11 -12.71 -4.26
N ALA A 121 -3.66 -11.84 -5.12
CA ALA A 121 -3.90 -12.16 -6.52
C ALA A 121 -3.57 -10.96 -7.43
N ILE A 122 -3.25 -11.25 -8.68
CA ILE A 122 -2.93 -10.29 -9.73
C ILE A 122 -3.93 -10.38 -10.87
N GLU A 123 -3.85 -9.48 -11.84
CA GLU A 123 -4.78 -9.46 -12.99
C GLU A 123 -4.96 -10.84 -13.64
N GLY A 124 -6.20 -11.18 -13.95
CA GLY A 124 -6.58 -12.44 -14.56
C GLY A 124 -6.76 -13.62 -13.60
N ASP A 125 -6.33 -13.49 -12.33
CA ASP A 125 -6.53 -14.55 -11.34
C ASP A 125 -8.00 -14.64 -10.92
N LYS A 126 -8.53 -15.86 -10.86
CA LYS A 126 -9.80 -16.14 -10.19
C LYS A 126 -9.55 -16.32 -8.70
N VAL A 127 -10.19 -15.47 -7.89
CA VAL A 127 -10.14 -15.52 -6.43
C VAL A 127 -11.41 -16.14 -5.91
N GLU A 128 -11.29 -17.13 -5.01
CA GLU A 128 -12.41 -17.70 -4.25
C GLU A 128 -12.05 -17.77 -2.78
N ILE A 129 -12.91 -17.24 -1.91
CA ILE A 129 -12.77 -17.32 -0.45
C ILE A 129 -13.90 -18.19 0.06
N LYS A 130 -13.58 -19.39 0.52
CA LYS A 130 -14.55 -20.37 1.00
C LYS A 130 -13.93 -21.32 2.01
N ASN A 131 -14.75 -21.87 2.90
CA ASN A 131 -14.32 -22.86 3.90
C ASN A 131 -13.10 -22.42 4.74
N GLY A 132 -13.01 -21.13 5.05
CA GLY A 132 -11.90 -20.58 5.84
C GLY A 132 -10.59 -20.39 5.08
N HIS A 133 -10.56 -20.59 3.76
CA HIS A 133 -9.36 -20.55 2.93
C HIS A 133 -9.51 -19.69 1.68
N VAL A 134 -8.37 -19.30 1.12
CA VAL A 134 -8.25 -18.60 -0.16
C VAL A 134 -7.83 -19.57 -1.25
N TYR A 135 -8.52 -19.55 -2.37
CA TYR A 135 -8.17 -20.31 -3.57
C TYR A 135 -7.87 -19.34 -4.71
N ILE A 136 -6.79 -19.62 -5.45
CA ILE A 136 -6.40 -18.86 -6.63
C ILE A 136 -6.40 -19.81 -7.82
N ASN A 137 -7.20 -19.51 -8.84
CA ASN A 137 -7.36 -20.35 -10.04
C ASN A 137 -7.78 -21.80 -9.71
N GLY A 138 -8.56 -21.98 -8.62
CA GLY A 138 -9.03 -23.29 -8.16
C GLY A 138 -8.06 -24.02 -7.22
N GLU A 139 -6.82 -23.52 -7.04
CA GLU A 139 -5.83 -24.12 -6.16
C GLU A 139 -5.79 -23.42 -4.79
N LEU A 140 -5.62 -24.21 -3.72
CA LEU A 140 -5.48 -23.69 -2.36
C LEU A 140 -4.21 -22.85 -2.25
N LEU A 141 -4.35 -21.59 -1.80
CA LEU A 141 -3.22 -20.72 -1.52
C LEU A 141 -2.55 -21.12 -0.20
N HIS A 142 -1.27 -21.52 -0.25
CA HIS A 142 -0.48 -21.80 0.94
C HIS A 142 0.08 -20.52 1.56
N GLU A 143 -0.43 -20.15 2.72
CA GLU A 143 -0.20 -18.83 3.34
C GLU A 143 0.64 -18.93 4.62
N LYS A 144 1.93 -19.23 4.46
CA LYS A 144 2.90 -19.40 5.58
C LYS A 144 3.08 -18.18 6.49
N TYR A 145 2.64 -17.00 6.05
CA TYR A 145 2.69 -15.75 6.82
C TYR A 145 1.55 -15.59 7.82
N LEU A 146 0.52 -16.42 7.72
CA LEU A 146 -0.56 -16.47 8.71
C LEU A 146 -0.14 -17.25 9.94
N GLN A 147 -0.79 -16.99 11.05
CA GLN A 147 -0.68 -17.84 12.24
C GLN A 147 -1.44 -19.15 12.00
N ASP A 148 -0.99 -20.22 12.63
CA ASP A 148 -1.68 -21.50 12.57
C ASP A 148 -3.13 -21.39 13.04
N GLY A 149 -4.04 -22.03 12.33
CA GLY A 149 -5.48 -22.04 12.63
C GLY A 149 -6.24 -20.76 12.27
N VAL A 150 -5.63 -19.80 11.56
CA VAL A 150 -6.32 -18.60 11.08
C VAL A 150 -7.22 -18.95 9.91
N ASN A 151 -8.52 -18.72 10.06
CA ASN A 151 -9.49 -18.80 9.00
C ASN A 151 -9.62 -17.45 8.26
N THR A 152 -9.76 -17.54 6.94
CA THR A 152 -10.07 -16.39 6.10
C THR A 152 -11.55 -16.39 5.75
N GLU A 153 -12.31 -15.56 6.43
CA GLU A 153 -13.74 -15.42 6.16
C GLU A 153 -14.03 -14.38 5.07
N PRO A 154 -15.10 -14.55 4.30
CA PRO A 154 -15.58 -13.57 3.34
C PRO A 154 -16.25 -12.39 4.06
N THR A 155 -15.41 -11.52 4.67
CA THR A 155 -15.87 -10.38 5.49
C THR A 155 -16.52 -9.27 4.70
N GLY A 156 -16.50 -9.33 3.37
CA GLY A 156 -17.11 -8.38 2.46
C GLY A 156 -17.78 -9.06 1.27
N VAL A 157 -18.14 -8.27 0.27
CA VAL A 157 -18.86 -8.73 -0.92
C VAL A 157 -17.96 -9.36 -1.98
N PHE A 158 -16.65 -9.09 -1.93
CA PHE A 158 -15.69 -9.54 -2.95
C PHE A 158 -14.98 -10.82 -2.50
N ASN A 159 -15.61 -11.97 -2.76
CA ASN A 159 -15.11 -13.29 -2.33
C ASN A 159 -15.11 -14.37 -3.43
N ASN A 160 -15.69 -14.08 -4.61
CA ASN A 160 -15.66 -14.96 -5.79
C ASN A 160 -15.75 -14.11 -7.06
N PHE A 161 -14.61 -13.87 -7.71
CA PHE A 161 -14.49 -13.00 -8.88
C PHE A 161 -13.17 -13.24 -9.60
N VAL A 162 -13.01 -12.63 -10.78
CA VAL A 162 -11.72 -12.54 -11.50
C VAL A 162 -11.12 -11.16 -11.28
N VAL A 163 -9.84 -11.08 -10.95
CA VAL A 163 -9.13 -9.81 -10.77
C VAL A 163 -9.08 -9.06 -12.11
N PRO A 164 -9.62 -7.83 -12.18
CA PRO A 164 -9.64 -7.05 -13.42
C PRO A 164 -8.24 -6.72 -13.93
N LYS A 165 -8.13 -6.47 -15.24
CA LYS A 165 -6.89 -6.02 -15.87
C LYS A 165 -6.38 -4.73 -15.21
N GLY A 166 -5.07 -4.65 -14.97
CA GLY A 166 -4.43 -3.51 -14.33
C GLY A 166 -4.73 -3.38 -12.82
N CYS A 167 -5.30 -4.42 -12.19
CA CYS A 167 -5.62 -4.42 -10.77
C CYS A 167 -4.91 -5.55 -10.01
N VAL A 168 -4.87 -5.42 -8.70
CA VAL A 168 -4.40 -6.45 -7.77
C VAL A 168 -5.39 -6.62 -6.62
N PHE A 169 -5.45 -7.82 -6.06
CA PHE A 169 -6.24 -8.13 -4.87
C PHE A 169 -5.33 -8.24 -3.66
N LEU A 170 -5.56 -7.41 -2.66
CA LEU A 170 -4.71 -7.22 -1.50
C LEU A 170 -5.46 -7.57 -0.22
N MET A 171 -4.81 -8.32 0.68
CA MET A 171 -5.38 -8.63 2.00
C MET A 171 -4.40 -8.34 3.12
N GLY A 172 -4.92 -8.09 4.31
CA GLY A 172 -4.12 -8.04 5.52
C GLY A 172 -3.75 -9.43 6.01
N ASP A 173 -2.59 -9.57 6.66
CA ASP A 173 -2.18 -10.83 7.27
C ASP A 173 -2.99 -11.10 8.56
N ASN A 174 -3.51 -10.06 9.20
CA ASN A 174 -4.52 -10.19 10.26
C ASN A 174 -5.92 -10.30 9.64
N ARG A 175 -6.31 -11.50 9.22
CA ARG A 175 -7.53 -11.76 8.45
C ARG A 175 -8.81 -11.25 9.08
N SER A 176 -8.97 -11.42 10.39
CA SER A 176 -10.14 -10.96 11.15
C SER A 176 -10.11 -9.46 11.47
N GLY A 177 -8.91 -8.87 11.59
CA GLY A 177 -8.69 -7.47 11.94
C GLY A 177 -8.27 -6.57 10.78
N SER A 178 -8.58 -6.96 9.53
CA SER A 178 -8.19 -6.19 8.34
C SER A 178 -9.37 -5.75 7.51
N MET A 179 -9.49 -4.45 7.32
CA MET A 179 -10.28 -3.89 6.23
C MET A 179 -9.41 -3.89 4.97
N ASP A 180 -9.78 -4.69 3.97
CA ASP A 180 -8.99 -4.93 2.76
C ASP A 180 -9.87 -5.18 1.52
N CYS A 181 -9.27 -5.69 0.43
CA CYS A 181 -9.98 -5.87 -0.83
C CYS A 181 -11.23 -6.76 -0.76
N ARG A 182 -11.38 -7.60 0.27
CA ARG A 182 -12.63 -8.33 0.52
C ARG A 182 -13.82 -7.37 0.70
N SER A 183 -13.54 -6.19 1.25
CA SER A 183 -14.57 -5.17 1.54
C SER A 183 -14.70 -4.14 0.44
N PHE A 184 -13.61 -3.66 -0.15
CA PHE A 184 -13.63 -2.50 -1.06
C PHE A 184 -13.25 -2.82 -2.53
N GLY A 185 -12.91 -4.08 -2.84
CA GLY A 185 -12.56 -4.50 -4.20
C GLY A 185 -11.08 -4.37 -4.54
N CYS A 186 -10.73 -4.72 -5.78
CA CYS A 186 -9.37 -4.74 -6.30
C CYS A 186 -8.78 -3.33 -6.43
N ILE A 187 -7.50 -3.19 -6.17
CA ILE A 187 -6.79 -1.91 -6.26
C ILE A 187 -6.16 -1.77 -7.64
N PRO A 188 -6.44 -0.68 -8.38
CA PRO A 188 -5.72 -0.35 -9.60
C PRO A 188 -4.22 -0.18 -9.31
N VAL A 189 -3.35 -0.72 -10.18
CA VAL A 189 -1.88 -0.65 -10.02
C VAL A 189 -1.39 0.80 -9.93
N GLU A 190 -2.05 1.73 -10.60
CA GLU A 190 -1.74 3.16 -10.53
C GLU A 190 -1.94 3.79 -9.13
N LYS A 191 -2.71 3.12 -8.25
CA LYS A 191 -2.93 3.54 -6.86
C LYS A 191 -1.92 2.96 -5.90
N ILE A 192 -1.01 2.11 -6.38
CA ILE A 192 0.11 1.59 -5.59
C ILE A 192 1.15 2.69 -5.43
N GLU A 193 1.60 2.87 -4.20
CA GLU A 193 2.54 3.93 -3.83
C GLU A 193 3.96 3.41 -3.70
N SER A 194 4.12 2.24 -3.10
CA SER A 194 5.43 1.64 -2.87
C SER A 194 5.34 0.16 -2.49
N LYS A 195 6.49 -0.49 -2.54
CA LYS A 195 6.71 -1.83 -2.02
C LYS A 195 7.52 -1.76 -0.72
N VAL A 196 7.11 -2.50 0.28
CA VAL A 196 7.91 -2.70 1.50
C VAL A 196 9.10 -3.59 1.16
N VAL A 197 10.31 -3.12 1.43
CA VAL A 197 11.53 -3.87 1.07
C VAL A 197 12.37 -4.27 2.27
N PHE A 198 12.30 -3.51 3.37
CA PHE A 198 13.15 -3.75 4.52
C PHE A 198 12.48 -3.26 5.80
N ARG A 199 12.67 -4.01 6.91
CA ARG A 199 12.33 -3.57 8.27
C ARG A 199 13.63 -3.24 9.01
N PHE A 200 13.73 -2.02 9.53
CA PHE A 200 14.91 -1.58 10.29
C PHE A 200 14.66 -1.39 11.79
N TRP A 201 13.43 -1.53 12.23
CA TRP A 201 13.06 -1.51 13.63
C TRP A 201 11.85 -2.45 13.88
N PRO A 202 11.80 -3.19 14.98
CA PRO A 202 12.78 -3.26 16.09
C PRO A 202 14.05 -3.99 15.69
N LEU A 203 15.16 -3.71 16.40
CA LEU A 203 16.51 -4.20 16.08
C LEU A 203 16.60 -5.73 16.02
N ASN A 204 15.85 -6.45 16.86
CA ASN A 204 15.80 -7.92 16.88
C ASN A 204 15.03 -8.53 15.69
N LYS A 205 14.45 -7.71 14.81
CA LYS A 205 13.70 -8.12 13.62
C LYS A 205 14.14 -7.39 12.36
N ILE A 206 15.37 -6.85 12.37
CA ILE A 206 15.96 -6.21 11.19
C ILE A 206 16.11 -7.24 10.06
N GLY A 207 15.69 -6.86 8.86
CA GLY A 207 15.87 -7.70 7.69
C GLY A 207 15.00 -7.31 6.51
N PRO A 208 15.25 -7.93 5.34
CA PRO A 208 14.39 -7.78 4.19
C PRO A 208 12.99 -8.30 4.50
N THR A 209 11.99 -7.78 3.81
CA THR A 209 10.64 -8.35 3.85
C THR A 209 10.71 -9.77 3.31
N GLN A 210 10.12 -10.71 4.05
CA GLN A 210 10.08 -12.11 3.63
C GLN A 210 9.40 -12.18 2.25
N LYS A 211 10.17 -12.61 1.28
CA LYS A 211 9.62 -13.12 0.03
C LYS A 211 9.17 -14.54 0.35
N GLU A 212 7.88 -14.78 0.37
CA GLU A 212 7.38 -16.13 0.29
C GLU A 212 7.35 -16.52 -1.18
N ASN A 213 8.15 -17.52 -1.51
CA ASN A 213 8.06 -18.27 -2.75
C ASN A 213 6.97 -19.33 -2.59
#